data_32e7f499b1d6c93b98b8ae2d7ed37fb1
#
_entry.id   32e7f499b1d6c93b98b8ae2d7ed37fb1
#
_cell.length_a   1.000
_cell.length_b   1.000
_cell.length_c   1.000
_cell.angle_alpha   90.00
_cell.angle_beta   90.00
_cell.angle_gamma   90.00
#
_symmetry.space_group_name_H-M   'P 1'
#
loop_
_entity.id
_entity.type
_entity.pdbx_description
1 polymer ?
#
loop_
_entity_poly.entity_id
_entity_poly.type
_entity_poly.pdbx_seq_one_letter_code
_entity_poly.pdbx_strand_id
1 'polypeptide(L)'
;KNLIEYNHIDAIIGLPANIFFGTGIPTIIVVLRQERERNDVLMIDASKHFIKVGKNNHLQASDIKRIVDCVTHRRELPKFSRIVPKAEIVANGYNLNIPRYVDSAESAEQWDIFATIHGGIPKAELAQFADYWAAFDGLQTALFTDNGTPYVQPKTDNLKATMQSHAGVLNYQAQFAQNFADFTASLETLLIEPMETLNISQTQQQLAELIREKVQAMPLLDFYTAYQKLDDLWRADVAGIAADLEMIQTEGKQAIKQVDPFMVLKKDSKTKKEAEVQDGWVGHILPFELVQAVKLPQELANLKAKETRLAEIAAEMQSILENLSEEEKACPAVNEEGDGFINAEIPKALQQELESDGVAIAKKADLTKAIDKHIFAEESLGAKLQAAYKLLAEEKTLKAELKTQSAELHSKTKAAIEALDDAEALDLLRQKWFVPLNAAMCRLPENMLAQFSQKLTALCDKYADTYQHISERKQESSAALAQMMDELTGSEFDLQGIAAWQAILKG
;
A
#
# COMPACT_ATOMS: atom_id res chain seq x y z
N LYS A 1 0.75 37.92 26.82
CA LYS A 1 1.19 39.27 26.48
C LYS A 1 2.64 39.50 26.89
N ASN A 2 3.01 39.39 28.17
CA ASN A 2 4.36 39.68 28.66
C ASN A 2 5.48 38.90 27.92
N LEU A 3 5.30 37.62 27.66
CA LEU A 3 6.28 36.81 26.91
C LEU A 3 6.54 37.36 25.50
N ILE A 4 5.54 37.90 24.82
CA ILE A 4 5.71 38.58 23.53
C ILE A 4 6.38 39.92 23.70
N GLU A 5 5.98 40.72 24.71
CA GLU A 5 6.60 42.02 24.96
C GLU A 5 8.09 41.91 25.26
N TYR A 6 8.46 40.93 26.08
CA TYR A 6 9.85 40.66 26.42
C TYR A 6 10.58 39.79 25.41
N ASN A 7 9.94 39.46 24.25
CA ASN A 7 10.52 38.74 23.14
C ASN A 7 11.02 37.32 23.52
N HIS A 8 10.31 36.63 24.41
CA HIS A 8 10.72 35.29 24.88
C HIS A 8 10.17 34.12 24.05
N ILE A 9 9.12 34.33 23.24
CA ILE A 9 8.56 33.26 22.40
C ILE A 9 9.32 33.17 21.07
N ASP A 10 9.97 32.04 20.80
CA ASP A 10 10.71 31.82 19.56
C ASP A 10 9.85 31.14 18.49
N ALA A 11 9.13 30.07 18.89
CA ALA A 11 8.22 29.39 17.97
C ALA A 11 6.98 28.87 18.70
N ILE A 12 5.88 28.71 17.95
CA ILE A 12 4.68 28.02 18.38
C ILE A 12 4.31 26.98 17.34
N ILE A 13 4.18 25.73 17.78
CA ILE A 13 3.99 24.56 16.93
C ILE A 13 2.65 23.91 17.30
N GLY A 14 1.69 23.89 16.39
CA GLY A 14 0.43 23.19 16.54
C GLY A 14 0.58 21.73 16.15
N LEU A 15 0.20 20.82 17.03
CA LEU A 15 0.25 19.37 16.82
C LEU A 15 -1.15 18.81 16.53
N PRO A 16 -1.24 17.62 15.91
CA PRO A 16 -2.51 16.94 15.67
C PRO A 16 -3.30 16.67 16.96
N ALA A 17 -4.62 16.61 16.84
CA ALA A 17 -5.48 16.05 17.89
C ALA A 17 -5.17 14.55 18.10
N ASN A 18 -5.58 13.97 19.22
CA ASN A 18 -5.39 12.53 19.52
C ASN A 18 -3.94 12.03 19.43
N ILE A 19 -2.95 12.90 19.64
CA ILE A 19 -1.53 12.53 19.64
C ILE A 19 -1.09 11.96 21.01
N PHE A 20 -1.78 12.35 22.08
CA PHE A 20 -1.52 11.84 23.43
C PHE A 20 -2.63 10.90 23.89
N PHE A 21 -2.24 9.88 24.68
CA PHE A 21 -3.21 8.95 25.24
C PHE A 21 -4.22 9.67 26.15
N GLY A 22 -5.50 9.34 25.98
CA GLY A 22 -6.58 9.85 26.83
C GLY A 22 -7.07 11.25 26.54
N THR A 23 -6.57 11.95 25.53
CA THR A 23 -7.07 13.27 25.13
C THR A 23 -7.24 13.43 23.62
N GLY A 24 -8.43 13.91 23.22
CA GLY A 24 -8.72 14.25 21.81
C GLY A 24 -8.42 15.71 21.46
N ILE A 25 -7.84 16.49 22.37
CA ILE A 25 -7.61 17.92 22.18
C ILE A 25 -6.31 18.16 21.41
N PRO A 26 -6.31 19.03 20.38
CA PRO A 26 -5.07 19.48 19.75
C PRO A 26 -4.15 20.15 20.78
N THR A 27 -2.87 19.88 20.68
CA THR A 27 -1.86 20.42 21.60
C THR A 27 -0.89 21.31 20.88
N ILE A 28 -0.17 22.16 21.63
CA ILE A 28 0.86 23.05 21.10
C ILE A 28 2.17 22.89 21.86
N ILE A 29 3.28 23.10 21.15
CA ILE A 29 4.60 23.29 21.75
C ILE A 29 4.95 24.77 21.63
N VAL A 30 5.34 25.38 22.75
CA VAL A 30 5.83 26.77 22.77
C VAL A 30 7.33 26.71 23.06
N VAL A 31 8.13 27.20 22.11
CA VAL A 31 9.58 27.29 22.26
C VAL A 31 9.92 28.66 22.86
N LEU A 32 10.54 28.64 24.04
CA LEU A 32 10.95 29.84 24.76
C LEU A 32 12.47 29.99 24.72
N ARG A 33 12.93 31.24 24.50
CA ARG A 33 14.34 31.65 24.61
C ARG A 33 14.47 32.94 25.38
N GLN A 34 15.47 33.04 26.25
CA GLN A 34 15.68 34.23 27.09
C GLN A 34 16.28 35.37 26.31
N GLU A 35 17.29 35.12 25.53
CA GLU A 35 18.02 36.14 24.76
C GLU A 35 17.80 35.96 23.29
N ARG A 36 17.04 36.85 22.65
CA ARG A 36 16.72 36.85 21.24
C ARG A 36 16.96 38.22 20.63
N GLU A 37 17.73 38.21 19.55
CA GLU A 37 17.96 39.42 18.76
C GLU A 37 16.78 39.73 17.81
N ARG A 38 16.02 38.71 17.43
CA ARG A 38 14.91 38.82 16.46
C ARG A 38 13.59 39.15 17.12
N ASN A 39 12.77 39.97 16.46
CA ASN A 39 11.48 40.46 16.93
C ASN A 39 10.30 39.79 16.14
N ASP A 40 10.33 38.51 16.01
CA ASP A 40 9.36 37.72 15.30
C ASP A 40 9.06 36.41 16.03
N VAL A 41 8.00 35.71 15.67
CA VAL A 41 7.65 34.38 16.18
C VAL A 41 7.43 33.44 14.99
N LEU A 42 8.05 32.28 14.99
CA LEU A 42 7.79 31.23 14.00
C LEU A 42 6.51 30.48 14.40
N MET A 43 5.49 30.55 13.54
CA MET A 43 4.24 29.77 13.68
C MET A 43 4.30 28.56 12.77
N ILE A 44 4.06 27.36 13.33
CA ILE A 44 4.04 26.09 12.58
C ILE A 44 2.69 25.41 12.82
N ASP A 45 1.99 25.06 11.75
CA ASP A 45 0.78 24.25 11.79
C ASP A 45 1.05 22.83 11.29
N ALA A 46 1.35 21.93 12.21
CA ALA A 46 1.50 20.50 11.92
C ALA A 46 0.22 19.70 12.22
N SER A 47 -0.91 20.36 12.47
CA SER A 47 -2.15 19.69 12.89
C SER A 47 -2.71 18.68 11.90
N LYS A 48 -2.35 18.79 10.61
CA LYS A 48 -2.79 17.88 9.53
C LYS A 48 -1.72 16.84 9.13
N HIS A 49 -0.53 16.90 9.74
CA HIS A 49 0.59 16.02 9.44
C HIS A 49 0.63 14.86 10.42
N PHE A 50 -0.01 13.75 10.09
CA PHE A 50 -0.05 12.53 10.90
C PHE A 50 -0.57 11.35 10.09
N ILE A 51 -0.31 10.15 10.61
CA ILE A 51 -0.99 8.92 10.20
C ILE A 51 -1.89 8.42 11.34
N LYS A 52 -2.95 7.69 10.98
CA LYS A 52 -3.82 7.03 11.96
C LYS A 52 -3.29 5.66 12.32
N VAL A 53 -3.05 5.43 13.61
CA VAL A 53 -2.68 4.12 14.15
C VAL A 53 -3.72 3.73 15.21
N GLY A 54 -4.65 2.89 14.83
CA GLY A 54 -5.80 2.56 15.67
C GLY A 54 -6.68 3.78 15.94
N LYS A 55 -6.80 4.18 17.21
CA LYS A 55 -7.58 5.35 17.64
C LYS A 55 -6.76 6.63 17.75
N ASN A 56 -5.44 6.55 17.67
CA ASN A 56 -4.53 7.66 17.87
C ASN A 56 -3.95 8.17 16.56
N ASN A 57 -3.54 9.44 16.57
CA ASN A 57 -2.76 10.05 15.50
C ASN A 57 -1.28 9.98 15.88
N HIS A 58 -0.42 9.61 14.91
CA HIS A 58 1.02 9.51 15.10
C HIS A 58 1.75 10.42 14.12
N LEU A 59 2.73 11.18 14.61
CA LEU A 59 3.67 11.89 13.76
C LEU A 59 4.67 10.89 13.17
N GLN A 60 4.84 10.92 11.87
CA GLN A 60 5.89 10.17 11.20
C GLN A 60 7.25 10.86 11.39
N ALA A 61 8.33 10.17 11.12
CA ALA A 61 9.67 10.75 11.18
C ALA A 61 9.83 11.95 10.23
N SER A 62 9.19 11.89 9.06
CA SER A 62 9.10 12.99 8.10
C SER A 62 8.43 14.24 8.67
N ASP A 63 7.35 14.07 9.44
CA ASP A 63 6.63 15.18 10.06
C ASP A 63 7.50 15.83 11.15
N ILE A 64 8.13 15.01 11.98
CA ILE A 64 9.06 15.47 13.01
C ILE A 64 10.24 16.20 12.37
N LYS A 65 10.83 15.62 11.32
CA LYS A 65 11.97 16.23 10.58
C LYS A 65 11.58 17.58 9.99
N ARG A 66 10.37 17.68 9.41
CA ARG A 66 9.84 18.92 8.84
C ARG A 66 9.68 20.01 9.90
N ILE A 67 9.13 19.66 11.06
CA ILE A 67 8.99 20.58 12.20
C ILE A 67 10.38 21.04 12.68
N VAL A 68 11.29 20.11 12.90
CA VAL A 68 12.65 20.39 13.38
C VAL A 68 13.41 21.28 12.38
N ASP A 69 13.36 20.97 11.09
CA ASP A 69 14.00 21.76 10.04
C ASP A 69 13.44 23.20 10.00
N CYS A 70 12.11 23.36 10.13
CA CYS A 70 11.49 24.68 10.20
C CYS A 70 11.96 25.48 11.42
N VAL A 71 12.06 24.85 12.59
CA VAL A 71 12.52 25.52 13.82
C VAL A 71 14.01 25.87 13.72
N THR A 72 14.84 24.92 13.27
CA THR A 72 16.30 25.08 13.22
C THR A 72 16.73 26.11 12.18
N HIS A 73 16.14 26.07 11.00
CA HIS A 73 16.52 26.92 9.88
C HIS A 73 15.54 28.09 9.66
N ARG A 74 14.54 28.24 10.52
CA ARG A 74 13.47 29.25 10.43
C ARG A 74 12.86 29.35 9.03
N ARG A 75 12.45 28.20 8.49
CA ARG A 75 11.89 28.11 7.13
C ARG A 75 10.42 28.47 7.11
N GLU A 76 10.02 29.27 6.13
CA GLU A 76 8.63 29.46 5.75
C GLU A 76 8.25 28.46 4.67
N LEU A 77 7.24 27.65 4.96
CA LEU A 77 6.67 26.67 4.02
C LEU A 77 5.20 26.98 3.80
N PRO A 78 4.72 27.07 2.56
CA PRO A 78 3.32 27.34 2.26
C PRO A 78 2.40 26.36 3.01
N LYS A 79 1.33 26.89 3.62
CA LYS A 79 0.33 26.14 4.40
C LYS A 79 0.86 25.38 5.63
N PHE A 80 2.13 25.55 6.00
CA PHE A 80 2.76 24.84 7.10
C PHE A 80 3.45 25.77 8.12
N SER A 81 4.26 26.73 7.68
CA SER A 81 4.97 27.61 8.61
C SER A 81 5.12 29.03 8.08
N ARG A 82 5.08 29.99 9.01
CA ARG A 82 5.26 31.41 8.71
C ARG A 82 6.01 32.11 9.84
N ILE A 83 6.90 33.03 9.49
CA ILE A 83 7.57 33.92 10.43
C ILE A 83 6.70 35.15 10.59
N VAL A 84 6.16 35.35 11.78
CA VAL A 84 5.21 36.42 12.09
C VAL A 84 5.91 37.52 12.87
N PRO A 85 5.97 38.76 12.32
CA PRO A 85 6.54 39.90 13.04
C PRO A 85 5.76 40.21 14.33
N LYS A 86 6.46 40.63 15.40
CA LYS A 86 5.84 41.01 16.67
C LYS A 86 4.76 42.09 16.47
N ALA A 87 4.99 43.05 15.58
CA ALA A 87 4.02 44.09 15.29
C ALA A 87 2.66 43.57 14.82
N GLU A 88 2.66 42.51 13.99
CA GLU A 88 1.44 41.84 13.51
C GLU A 88 0.71 41.12 14.66
N ILE A 89 1.44 40.50 15.58
CA ILE A 89 0.87 39.83 16.76
C ILE A 89 0.23 40.85 17.69
N VAL A 90 0.87 41.99 17.89
CA VAL A 90 0.35 43.10 18.69
C VAL A 90 -0.92 43.69 18.06
N ALA A 91 -0.90 43.94 16.74
CA ALA A 91 -2.07 44.42 16.00
C ALA A 91 -3.26 43.46 16.08
N ASN A 92 -3.00 42.16 16.18
CA ASN A 92 -4.00 41.12 16.40
C ASN A 92 -4.36 40.92 17.89
N GLY A 93 -4.09 41.89 18.77
CA GLY A 93 -4.42 41.84 20.19
C GLY A 93 -3.69 40.77 20.98
N TYR A 94 -2.47 40.41 20.59
CA TYR A 94 -1.66 39.34 21.17
C TYR A 94 -2.27 37.94 21.01
N ASN A 95 -3.15 37.78 20.04
CA ASN A 95 -3.72 36.46 19.74
C ASN A 95 -2.64 35.58 19.12
N LEU A 96 -2.42 34.38 19.67
CA LEU A 96 -1.42 33.42 19.24
C LEU A 96 -2.05 32.19 18.56
N ASN A 97 -3.31 32.29 18.12
CA ASN A 97 -3.99 31.22 17.40
C ASN A 97 -3.35 31.02 16.02
N ILE A 98 -2.70 29.87 15.81
CA ILE A 98 -1.92 29.53 14.60
C ILE A 98 -2.70 29.74 13.30
N PRO A 99 -3.98 29.27 13.16
CA PRO A 99 -4.75 29.45 11.92
C PRO A 99 -4.96 30.93 11.49
N ARG A 100 -4.71 31.86 12.36
CA ARG A 100 -4.76 33.31 12.01
C ARG A 100 -3.56 33.75 11.17
N TYR A 101 -2.43 33.03 11.29
CA TYR A 101 -1.14 33.37 10.67
C TYR A 101 -0.72 32.37 9.59
N VAL A 102 -1.09 31.10 9.75
CA VAL A 102 -0.81 30.02 8.82
C VAL A 102 -2.14 29.48 8.32
N ASP A 103 -2.47 29.79 7.07
CA ASP A 103 -3.66 29.25 6.43
C ASP A 103 -3.37 27.83 5.89
N SER A 104 -3.58 26.86 6.75
CA SER A 104 -3.48 25.44 6.42
C SER A 104 -4.78 24.85 5.86
N ALA A 105 -5.84 25.68 5.70
CA ALA A 105 -7.11 25.22 5.16
C ALA A 105 -6.95 24.72 3.71
N GLU A 106 -7.65 23.66 3.40
CA GLU A 106 -7.86 23.27 2.00
C GLU A 106 -8.77 24.32 1.36
N SER A 107 -8.44 24.71 0.13
CA SER A 107 -9.30 25.62 -0.62
C SER A 107 -10.67 24.96 -0.75
N ALA A 108 -11.74 25.70 -0.48
CA ALA A 108 -13.09 25.20 -0.70
C ALA A 108 -13.23 24.72 -2.14
N GLU A 109 -13.86 23.57 -2.32
CA GLU A 109 -14.13 23.06 -3.66
C GLU A 109 -15.02 24.05 -4.41
N GLN A 110 -14.52 24.52 -5.53
CA GLN A 110 -15.25 25.46 -6.40
C GLN A 110 -15.76 24.69 -7.62
N TRP A 111 -17.02 24.88 -7.97
CA TRP A 111 -17.63 24.34 -9.16
C TRP A 111 -17.86 25.45 -10.17
N ASP A 112 -17.38 25.25 -11.38
CA ASP A 112 -17.67 26.13 -12.50
C ASP A 112 -19.06 25.80 -13.06
N ILE A 113 -19.99 26.76 -13.02
CA ILE A 113 -21.38 26.55 -13.41
C ILE A 113 -21.49 26.21 -14.90
N PHE A 114 -20.72 26.87 -15.77
CA PHE A 114 -20.75 26.60 -17.20
C PHE A 114 -20.26 25.20 -17.51
N ALA A 115 -19.12 24.79 -16.92
CA ALA A 115 -18.56 23.46 -17.06
C ALA A 115 -19.52 22.37 -16.53
N THR A 116 -20.22 22.63 -15.43
CA THR A 116 -21.24 21.73 -14.86
C THR A 116 -22.43 21.54 -15.80
N ILE A 117 -22.82 22.57 -16.57
CA ILE A 117 -23.97 22.50 -17.48
C ILE A 117 -23.57 21.91 -18.83
N HIS A 118 -22.46 22.40 -19.41
CA HIS A 118 -22.08 22.14 -20.80
C HIS A 118 -20.86 21.26 -20.96
N GLY A 119 -20.13 20.97 -19.87
CA GLY A 119 -18.88 20.22 -19.89
C GLY A 119 -17.66 21.06 -20.20
N GLY A 120 -16.52 20.38 -20.23
CA GLY A 120 -15.20 20.99 -20.39
C GLY A 120 -14.56 21.32 -19.03
N ILE A 121 -13.23 21.30 -19.02
CA ILE A 121 -12.43 21.54 -17.82
C ILE A 121 -11.97 22.98 -17.83
N PRO A 122 -12.25 23.79 -16.77
CA PRO A 122 -11.79 25.18 -16.69
C PRO A 122 -10.26 25.26 -16.70
N LYS A 123 -9.69 26.09 -17.58
CA LYS A 123 -8.23 26.34 -17.60
C LYS A 123 -7.72 26.90 -16.27
N ALA A 124 -8.55 27.64 -15.54
CA ALA A 124 -8.21 28.15 -14.23
C ALA A 124 -7.98 27.01 -13.19
N GLU A 125 -8.72 25.90 -13.29
CA GLU A 125 -8.50 24.74 -12.42
C GLU A 125 -7.28 23.91 -12.85
N LEU A 126 -6.93 23.89 -14.14
CA LEU A 126 -5.69 23.29 -14.60
C LEU A 126 -4.43 24.06 -14.18
N ALA A 127 -4.58 25.37 -13.89
CA ALA A 127 -3.46 26.17 -13.40
C ALA A 127 -2.90 25.71 -12.05
N GLN A 128 -3.69 24.98 -11.23
CA GLN A 128 -3.19 24.35 -9.99
C GLN A 128 -2.07 23.32 -10.23
N PHE A 129 -1.93 22.82 -11.46
CA PHE A 129 -0.91 21.87 -11.87
C PHE A 129 0.27 22.53 -12.62
N ALA A 130 0.44 23.86 -12.49
CA ALA A 130 1.46 24.61 -13.23
C ALA A 130 2.87 24.03 -13.09
N ASP A 131 3.25 23.59 -11.89
CA ASP A 131 4.57 22.99 -11.61
C ASP A 131 4.76 21.67 -12.39
N TYR A 132 3.70 20.88 -12.56
CA TYR A 132 3.74 19.66 -13.38
C TYR A 132 3.87 19.97 -14.87
N TRP A 133 3.15 21.00 -15.34
CA TRP A 133 3.25 21.43 -16.75
C TRP A 133 4.64 21.98 -17.06
N ALA A 134 5.28 22.67 -16.11
CA ALA A 134 6.63 23.15 -16.24
C ALA A 134 7.69 22.04 -16.23
N ALA A 135 7.45 20.97 -15.44
CA ALA A 135 8.36 19.83 -15.35
C ALA A 135 8.23 18.86 -16.56
N PHE A 136 7.03 18.76 -17.14
CA PHE A 136 6.73 17.83 -18.25
C PHE A 136 6.32 18.60 -19.50
N ASP A 137 7.31 19.18 -20.19
CA ASP A 137 7.06 19.99 -21.38
C ASP A 137 6.18 19.25 -22.40
N GLY A 138 5.15 19.94 -22.89
CA GLY A 138 4.19 19.42 -23.86
C GLY A 138 3.13 18.46 -23.31
N LEU A 139 3.19 18.02 -22.04
CA LEU A 139 2.24 17.06 -21.48
C LEU A 139 0.81 17.60 -21.47
N GLN A 140 0.61 18.88 -21.08
CA GLN A 140 -0.72 19.48 -21.05
C GLN A 140 -1.38 19.42 -22.44
N THR A 141 -0.65 19.76 -23.50
CA THR A 141 -1.16 19.75 -24.88
C THR A 141 -1.36 18.32 -25.41
N ALA A 142 -0.65 17.32 -24.87
CA ALA A 142 -0.86 15.92 -25.19
C ALA A 142 -2.14 15.37 -24.57
N LEU A 143 -2.49 15.84 -23.38
CA LEU A 143 -3.67 15.36 -22.63
C LEU A 143 -4.96 16.11 -22.98
N PHE A 144 -4.88 17.39 -23.36
CA PHE A 144 -6.04 18.25 -23.55
C PHE A 144 -6.05 18.96 -24.91
N THR A 145 -7.25 19.15 -25.44
CA THR A 145 -7.50 19.99 -26.64
C THR A 145 -7.91 21.38 -26.17
N ASP A 146 -7.21 22.40 -26.65
CA ASP A 146 -7.57 23.81 -26.47
C ASP A 146 -8.34 24.30 -27.68
N ASN A 147 -9.61 24.64 -27.48
CA ASN A 147 -10.50 25.16 -28.53
C ASN A 147 -10.56 26.69 -28.56
N GLY A 148 -9.63 27.37 -27.91
CA GLY A 148 -9.61 28.85 -27.82
C GLY A 148 -10.65 29.43 -26.85
N THR A 149 -11.34 28.58 -26.08
CA THR A 149 -12.29 28.96 -25.01
C THR A 149 -11.61 28.93 -23.64
N PRO A 150 -12.25 29.43 -22.58
CA PRO A 150 -11.75 29.26 -21.20
C PRO A 150 -11.70 27.81 -20.73
N TYR A 151 -12.18 26.85 -21.52
CA TYR A 151 -12.30 25.44 -21.22
C TYR A 151 -11.47 24.60 -22.19
N VAL A 152 -11.05 23.42 -21.71
CA VAL A 152 -10.37 22.39 -22.51
C VAL A 152 -11.12 21.08 -22.45
N GLN A 153 -10.85 20.18 -23.40
CA GLN A 153 -11.43 18.83 -23.44
C GLN A 153 -10.32 17.77 -23.34
N PRO A 154 -10.51 16.68 -22.60
CA PRO A 154 -9.60 15.55 -22.61
C PRO A 154 -9.45 14.97 -24.03
N LYS A 155 -8.24 14.64 -24.44
CA LYS A 155 -7.97 13.96 -25.73
C LYS A 155 -8.09 12.45 -25.65
N THR A 156 -8.09 11.89 -24.46
CA THR A 156 -8.02 10.46 -24.20
C THR A 156 -8.79 10.10 -22.94
N ASP A 157 -9.40 8.93 -22.93
CA ASP A 157 -10.06 8.37 -21.76
C ASP A 157 -9.05 7.75 -20.78
N ASN A 158 -7.83 7.46 -21.24
CA ASN A 158 -6.77 6.88 -20.39
C ASN A 158 -5.61 7.87 -20.21
N LEU A 159 -5.83 8.88 -19.36
CA LEU A 159 -4.84 9.88 -19.01
C LEU A 159 -3.54 9.26 -18.47
N LYS A 160 -3.66 8.23 -17.62
CA LYS A 160 -2.54 7.56 -17.00
C LYS A 160 -1.59 6.92 -18.02
N ALA A 161 -2.12 6.19 -19.00
CA ALA A 161 -1.32 5.55 -20.04
C ALA A 161 -0.60 6.59 -20.91
N THR A 162 -1.32 7.67 -21.28
CA THR A 162 -0.73 8.77 -22.08
C THR A 162 0.37 9.48 -21.30
N MET A 163 0.21 9.73 -20.00
CA MET A 163 1.24 10.31 -19.16
C MET A 163 2.48 9.42 -19.07
N GLN A 164 2.30 8.12 -18.84
CA GLN A 164 3.41 7.17 -18.71
C GLN A 164 4.25 7.02 -19.97
N SER A 165 3.65 7.17 -21.13
CA SER A 165 4.34 7.08 -22.42
C SER A 165 4.85 8.43 -22.95
N HIS A 166 4.56 9.54 -22.27
CA HIS A 166 4.91 10.87 -22.73
C HIS A 166 6.41 11.14 -22.63
N ALA A 167 7.00 11.70 -23.68
CA ALA A 167 8.45 11.94 -23.74
C ALA A 167 8.99 12.81 -22.60
N GLY A 168 8.27 13.86 -22.18
CA GLY A 168 8.65 14.71 -21.05
C GLY A 168 8.70 13.92 -19.73
N VAL A 169 7.77 12.99 -19.51
CA VAL A 169 7.74 12.12 -18.31
C VAL A 169 8.90 11.11 -18.35
N LEU A 170 9.14 10.48 -19.49
CA LEU A 170 10.26 9.54 -19.67
C LEU A 170 11.61 10.24 -19.47
N ASN A 171 11.76 11.46 -19.99
CA ASN A 171 12.96 12.26 -19.78
C ASN A 171 13.18 12.62 -18.30
N TYR A 172 12.12 12.99 -17.58
CA TYR A 172 12.19 13.25 -16.14
C TYR A 172 12.63 12.00 -15.36
N GLN A 173 12.11 10.83 -15.69
CA GLN A 173 12.52 9.56 -15.07
C GLN A 173 13.98 9.23 -15.38
N ALA A 174 14.44 9.48 -16.63
CA ALA A 174 15.83 9.29 -16.99
C ALA A 174 16.78 10.25 -16.25
N GLN A 175 16.41 11.52 -16.10
CA GLN A 175 17.15 12.49 -15.30
C GLN A 175 17.22 12.09 -13.82
N PHE A 176 16.13 11.58 -13.26
CA PHE A 176 16.12 11.05 -11.89
C PHE A 176 17.09 9.87 -11.76
N ALA A 177 17.04 8.89 -12.66
CA ALA A 177 17.94 7.74 -12.65
C ALA A 177 19.42 8.17 -12.77
N GLN A 178 19.71 9.15 -13.61
CA GLN A 178 21.06 9.72 -13.73
C GLN A 178 21.50 10.42 -12.44
N ASN A 179 20.63 11.19 -11.80
CA ASN A 179 20.94 11.90 -10.56
C ASN A 179 21.19 10.94 -9.38
N PHE A 180 20.57 9.75 -9.39
CA PHE A 180 20.77 8.72 -8.38
C PHE A 180 21.77 7.63 -8.78
N ALA A 181 22.47 7.74 -9.92
CA ALA A 181 23.36 6.71 -10.44
C ALA A 181 24.53 6.36 -9.48
N ASP A 182 25.05 7.34 -8.75
CA ASP A 182 26.15 7.20 -7.78
C ASP A 182 25.67 6.91 -6.33
N PHE A 183 24.35 6.80 -6.11
CA PHE A 183 23.79 6.67 -4.77
C PHE A 183 24.28 5.40 -4.08
N THR A 184 24.32 4.25 -4.79
CA THR A 184 24.84 2.99 -4.25
C THR A 184 26.31 3.10 -3.84
N ALA A 185 27.16 3.78 -4.61
CA ALA A 185 28.55 4.02 -4.25
C ALA A 185 28.68 4.90 -2.99
N SER A 186 27.80 5.89 -2.85
CA SER A 186 27.73 6.72 -1.65
C SER A 186 27.32 5.91 -0.42
N LEU A 187 26.38 4.95 -0.57
CA LEU A 187 26.00 4.04 0.52
C LEU A 187 27.17 3.15 0.95
N GLU A 188 27.96 2.66 -0.01
CA GLU A 188 29.17 1.87 0.29
C GLU A 188 30.12 2.64 1.20
N THR A 189 30.46 3.87 0.81
CA THR A 189 31.38 4.73 1.56
C THR A 189 30.83 5.15 2.93
N LEU A 190 29.54 5.38 3.05
CA LEU A 190 28.92 5.85 4.29
C LEU A 190 28.59 4.73 5.27
N LEU A 191 28.27 3.52 4.78
CA LEU A 191 27.74 2.44 5.63
C LEU A 191 28.68 1.24 5.74
N ILE A 192 29.23 0.75 4.62
CA ILE A 192 29.99 -0.51 4.62
C ILE A 192 31.45 -0.29 5.05
N GLU A 193 32.12 0.70 4.46
CA GLU A 193 33.54 0.95 4.76
C GLU A 193 33.77 1.25 6.27
N PRO A 194 33.00 2.17 6.90
CA PRO A 194 33.21 2.54 8.31
C PRO A 194 32.27 1.81 9.30
N MET A 195 31.59 0.69 8.93
CA MET A 195 30.50 0.09 9.70
C MET A 195 30.82 -0.16 11.18
N GLU A 196 32.06 -0.51 11.49
CA GLU A 196 32.49 -0.81 12.86
C GLU A 196 32.78 0.44 13.71
N THR A 197 32.93 1.63 13.10
CA THR A 197 33.39 2.84 13.79
C THR A 197 32.49 4.07 13.53
N LEU A 198 31.55 4.01 12.61
CA LEU A 198 30.68 5.15 12.29
C LEU A 198 29.80 5.54 13.48
N ASN A 199 29.41 6.82 13.52
CA ASN A 199 28.36 7.27 14.44
C ASN A 199 27.00 7.11 13.78
N ILE A 200 26.19 6.18 14.27
CA ILE A 200 24.91 5.76 13.68
C ILE A 200 23.97 6.96 13.45
N SER A 201 23.79 7.83 14.44
CA SER A 201 22.91 9.00 14.33
C SER A 201 23.46 10.05 13.36
N GLN A 202 24.77 10.26 13.35
CA GLN A 202 25.41 11.20 12.43
C GLN A 202 25.36 10.68 10.99
N THR A 203 25.55 9.39 10.79
CA THR A 203 25.48 8.76 9.47
C THR A 203 24.04 8.83 8.90
N GLN A 204 23.01 8.64 9.74
CA GLN A 204 21.63 8.87 9.31
C GLN A 204 21.43 10.32 8.82
N GLN A 205 21.99 11.30 9.52
CA GLN A 205 21.92 12.70 9.09
C GLN A 205 22.67 12.95 7.78
N GLN A 206 23.86 12.37 7.60
CA GLN A 206 24.62 12.48 6.35
C GLN A 206 23.85 11.86 5.16
N LEU A 207 23.25 10.69 5.35
CA LEU A 207 22.40 10.08 4.34
C LEU A 207 21.15 10.93 4.03
N ALA A 208 20.54 11.51 5.06
CA ALA A 208 19.41 12.41 4.87
C ALA A 208 19.79 13.64 4.05
N GLU A 209 20.97 14.24 4.28
CA GLU A 209 21.45 15.39 3.49
C GLU A 209 21.82 14.98 2.06
N LEU A 210 22.44 13.83 1.85
CA LEU A 210 22.69 13.27 0.52
C LEU A 210 21.40 13.09 -0.27
N ILE A 211 20.38 12.49 0.35
CA ILE A 211 19.06 12.32 -0.26
C ILE A 211 18.40 13.68 -0.52
N ARG A 212 18.57 14.65 0.40
CA ARG A 212 18.05 16.01 0.23
C ARG A 212 18.62 16.67 -1.01
N GLU A 213 19.94 16.64 -1.19
CA GLU A 213 20.63 17.23 -2.36
C GLU A 213 20.10 16.62 -3.66
N LYS A 214 20.00 15.29 -3.71
CA LYS A 214 19.52 14.58 -4.91
C LYS A 214 18.04 14.86 -5.20
N VAL A 215 17.19 14.89 -4.20
CA VAL A 215 15.75 15.17 -4.35
C VAL A 215 15.51 16.64 -4.71
N GLN A 216 16.23 17.58 -4.11
CA GLN A 216 16.07 19.01 -4.42
C GLN A 216 16.54 19.38 -5.85
N ALA A 217 17.41 18.58 -6.47
CA ALA A 217 17.77 18.73 -7.86
C ALA A 217 16.64 18.33 -8.83
N MET A 218 15.58 17.68 -8.32
CA MET A 218 14.44 17.21 -9.12
C MET A 218 13.18 17.98 -8.73
N PRO A 219 12.53 18.71 -9.66
CA PRO A 219 11.26 19.38 -9.35
C PRO A 219 10.18 18.34 -8.99
N LEU A 220 9.16 18.78 -8.23
CA LEU A 220 8.01 17.99 -7.82
C LEU A 220 8.26 16.90 -6.77
N LEU A 221 9.51 16.57 -6.45
CA LEU A 221 9.80 15.61 -5.39
C LEU A 221 9.90 16.31 -4.02
N ASP A 222 9.25 15.72 -3.02
CA ASP A 222 9.31 16.17 -1.64
C ASP A 222 10.39 15.42 -0.87
N PHE A 223 11.36 16.15 -0.32
CA PHE A 223 12.42 15.58 0.51
C PHE A 223 11.87 14.82 1.71
N TYR A 224 10.83 15.31 2.37
CA TYR A 224 10.32 14.66 3.59
C TYR A 224 9.68 13.30 3.28
N THR A 225 9.10 13.13 2.10
CA THR A 225 8.64 11.83 1.61
C THR A 225 9.81 10.86 1.43
N ALA A 226 10.92 11.33 0.84
CA ALA A 226 12.13 10.52 0.70
C ALA A 226 12.79 10.20 2.06
N TYR A 227 12.82 11.16 2.96
CA TYR A 227 13.33 10.97 4.33
C TYR A 227 12.53 9.91 5.09
N GLN A 228 11.20 9.87 4.94
CA GLN A 228 10.39 8.82 5.56
C GLN A 228 10.83 7.43 5.08
N LYS A 229 11.12 7.28 3.79
CA LYS A 229 11.61 6.00 3.25
C LYS A 229 12.97 5.59 3.79
N LEU A 230 13.85 6.55 4.01
CA LEU A 230 15.10 6.29 4.72
C LEU A 230 14.83 5.85 6.16
N ASP A 231 13.99 6.57 6.91
CA ASP A 231 13.71 6.28 8.32
C ASP A 231 12.99 4.94 8.51
N ASP A 232 12.04 4.61 7.62
CA ASP A 232 11.36 3.31 7.61
C ASP A 232 12.33 2.12 7.57
N LEU A 233 13.41 2.24 6.81
CA LEU A 233 14.46 1.20 6.69
C LEU A 233 15.54 1.32 7.78
N TRP A 234 15.80 2.55 8.23
CA TRP A 234 16.79 2.81 9.26
C TRP A 234 16.36 2.29 10.62
N ARG A 235 15.10 2.50 10.98
CA ARG A 235 14.51 2.17 12.30
C ARG A 235 13.48 1.05 12.24
N ALA A 236 13.50 0.21 11.21
CA ALA A 236 12.57 -0.91 11.15
C ALA A 236 12.58 -1.69 12.48
N ASP A 237 11.38 -2.01 13.00
CA ASP A 237 11.23 -2.70 14.30
C ASP A 237 11.96 -4.05 14.34
N VAL A 238 12.09 -4.68 13.17
CA VAL A 238 12.82 -5.93 13.00
C VAL A 238 13.88 -5.71 11.92
N ALA A 239 15.16 -5.83 12.29
CA ALA A 239 16.28 -5.82 11.36
C ALA A 239 16.51 -4.49 10.59
N GLY A 240 16.31 -3.35 11.25
CA GLY A 240 16.66 -2.03 10.72
C GLY A 240 18.17 -1.81 10.62
N ILE A 241 18.61 -0.93 9.70
CA ILE A 241 20.05 -0.63 9.48
C ILE A 241 20.74 -0.18 10.77
N ALA A 242 20.07 0.63 11.59
CA ALA A 242 20.63 1.11 12.85
C ALA A 242 20.92 -0.03 13.85
N ALA A 243 19.98 -0.96 14.01
CA ALA A 243 20.13 -2.11 14.90
C ALA A 243 21.24 -3.06 14.41
N ASP A 244 21.30 -3.31 13.10
CA ASP A 244 22.38 -4.11 12.52
C ASP A 244 23.77 -3.49 12.77
N LEU A 245 23.87 -2.16 12.62
CA LEU A 245 25.11 -1.43 12.89
C LEU A 245 25.51 -1.50 14.37
N GLU A 246 24.55 -1.40 15.30
CA GLU A 246 24.81 -1.58 16.75
C GLU A 246 25.33 -2.98 17.05
N MET A 247 24.76 -4.03 16.46
CA MET A 247 25.22 -5.41 16.59
C MET A 247 26.65 -5.56 16.03
N ILE A 248 26.93 -5.05 14.83
CA ILE A 248 28.25 -5.10 14.20
C ILE A 248 29.29 -4.36 15.03
N GLN A 249 28.97 -3.19 15.60
CA GLN A 249 29.90 -2.42 16.43
C GLN A 249 30.17 -3.09 17.77
N THR A 250 29.23 -3.84 18.31
CA THR A 250 29.36 -4.53 19.59
C THR A 250 30.10 -5.87 19.47
N GLU A 251 29.78 -6.64 18.42
CA GLU A 251 30.21 -8.03 18.26
C GLU A 251 31.23 -8.22 17.14
N GLY A 252 31.44 -7.20 16.31
CA GLY A 252 32.30 -7.27 15.12
C GLY A 252 31.54 -7.83 13.89
N LYS A 253 32.24 -7.86 12.75
CA LYS A 253 31.67 -8.34 11.46
C LYS A 253 31.19 -9.80 11.49
N GLN A 254 31.67 -10.59 12.44
CA GLN A 254 31.20 -11.97 12.60
C GLN A 254 29.69 -12.05 12.95
N ALA A 255 29.12 -11.01 13.53
CA ALA A 255 27.68 -10.94 13.81
C ALA A 255 26.82 -11.16 12.54
N ILE A 256 27.33 -10.79 11.35
CA ILE A 256 26.64 -10.96 10.09
C ILE A 256 26.44 -12.45 9.76
N LYS A 257 27.36 -13.32 10.19
CA LYS A 257 27.35 -14.78 9.94
C LYS A 257 26.76 -15.60 11.08
N GLN A 258 26.14 -14.94 12.07
CA GLN A 258 25.53 -15.61 13.21
C GLN A 258 24.07 -15.93 13.00
N VAL A 259 23.59 -16.95 13.72
CA VAL A 259 22.20 -17.35 13.78
C VAL A 259 21.77 -17.54 15.23
N ASP A 260 20.58 -17.05 15.55
CA ASP A 260 20.02 -17.13 16.89
C ASP A 260 18.93 -18.19 16.96
N PRO A 261 18.69 -18.79 18.14
CA PRO A 261 17.53 -19.63 18.35
C PRO A 261 16.24 -18.76 18.29
N PHE A 262 15.31 -19.14 17.44
CA PHE A 262 14.00 -18.47 17.38
C PHE A 262 13.12 -18.98 18.52
N MET A 263 12.81 -18.10 19.47
CA MET A 263 12.03 -18.42 20.66
C MET A 263 10.57 -18.01 20.49
N VAL A 264 9.64 -18.92 20.79
CA VAL A 264 8.20 -18.66 20.76
C VAL A 264 7.55 -19.05 22.08
N LEU A 265 6.55 -18.27 22.50
CA LEU A 265 5.73 -18.60 23.66
C LEU A 265 4.70 -19.67 23.27
N LYS A 266 4.88 -20.89 23.75
CA LYS A 266 3.89 -21.98 23.58
C LYS A 266 3.17 -22.27 24.89
N LYS A 267 1.83 -22.36 24.82
CA LYS A 267 1.03 -22.84 25.96
C LYS A 267 1.12 -24.35 26.09
N ASP A 268 1.61 -24.82 27.21
CA ASP A 268 1.57 -26.24 27.55
C ASP A 268 0.10 -26.72 27.58
N SER A 269 -0.20 -27.76 26.83
CA SER A 269 -1.56 -28.29 26.67
C SER A 269 -2.15 -28.79 27.96
N LYS A 270 -1.33 -29.25 28.95
CA LYS A 270 -1.74 -29.83 30.22
C LYS A 270 -1.79 -28.79 31.35
N THR A 271 -0.75 -27.95 31.44
CA THR A 271 -0.62 -27.00 32.57
C THR A 271 -1.17 -25.61 32.26
N LYS A 272 -1.48 -25.31 30.94
CA LYS A 272 -1.88 -23.99 30.44
C LYS A 272 -0.89 -22.85 30.74
N LYS A 273 0.30 -23.17 31.26
CA LYS A 273 1.38 -22.20 31.45
C LYS A 273 2.07 -21.89 30.14
N GLU A 274 2.40 -20.64 29.97
CA GLU A 274 3.22 -20.17 28.83
C GLU A 274 4.70 -20.46 29.16
N ALA A 275 5.39 -21.09 28.22
CA ALA A 275 6.82 -21.33 28.30
C ALA A 275 7.48 -20.93 26.95
N GLU A 276 8.64 -20.32 27.02
CA GLU A 276 9.45 -20.09 25.85
C GLU A 276 10.06 -21.40 25.36
N VAL A 277 9.82 -21.71 24.09
CA VAL A 277 10.33 -22.91 23.42
C VAL A 277 10.98 -22.50 22.13
N GLN A 278 12.16 -23.10 21.86
CA GLN A 278 12.82 -22.87 20.59
C GLN A 278 11.99 -23.48 19.45
N ASP A 279 11.70 -22.68 18.45
CA ASP A 279 10.94 -23.05 17.24
C ASP A 279 11.73 -22.77 15.96
N GLY A 280 12.96 -23.24 15.91
CA GLY A 280 13.87 -23.08 14.80
C GLY A 280 15.00 -22.06 15.07
N TRP A 281 15.44 -21.40 14.00
CA TRP A 281 16.57 -20.47 13.99
C TRP A 281 16.21 -19.22 13.20
N VAL A 282 16.84 -18.11 13.51
CA VAL A 282 16.73 -16.85 12.77
C VAL A 282 18.13 -16.29 12.56
N GLY A 283 18.38 -15.62 11.46
CA GLY A 283 19.66 -14.96 11.27
C GLY A 283 19.80 -13.76 12.22
N HIS A 284 20.95 -13.63 12.85
CA HIS A 284 21.22 -12.54 13.79
C HIS A 284 21.09 -11.18 13.10
N ILE A 285 21.68 -11.05 11.91
CA ILE A 285 21.58 -9.86 11.05
C ILE A 285 20.91 -10.21 9.72
N LEU A 286 21.29 -11.30 9.06
CA LEU A 286 20.81 -11.65 7.72
C LEU A 286 19.48 -12.41 7.79
N PRO A 287 18.38 -11.87 7.21
CA PRO A 287 17.11 -12.57 7.15
C PRO A 287 17.23 -13.88 6.35
N PHE A 288 16.59 -14.95 6.83
CA PHE A 288 16.61 -16.25 6.16
C PHE A 288 16.09 -16.17 4.74
N GLU A 289 15.05 -15.39 4.49
CA GLU A 289 14.43 -15.21 3.18
C GLU A 289 15.43 -14.64 2.15
N LEU A 290 16.27 -13.68 2.58
CA LEU A 290 17.31 -13.13 1.71
C LEU A 290 18.37 -14.18 1.37
N VAL A 291 18.84 -14.92 2.38
CA VAL A 291 19.85 -15.97 2.18
C VAL A 291 19.31 -17.10 1.29
N GLN A 292 18.06 -17.51 1.51
CA GLN A 292 17.36 -18.49 0.67
C GLN A 292 17.28 -18.03 -0.79
N ALA A 293 16.88 -16.78 -1.01
CA ALA A 293 16.75 -16.23 -2.35
C ALA A 293 18.08 -16.20 -3.11
N VAL A 294 19.19 -15.92 -2.42
CA VAL A 294 20.52 -15.76 -3.04
C VAL A 294 21.30 -17.07 -3.10
N LYS A 295 21.32 -17.84 -2.00
CA LYS A 295 22.16 -19.05 -1.87
C LYS A 295 21.45 -20.36 -2.17
N LEU A 296 20.12 -20.39 -2.03
CA LEU A 296 19.29 -21.59 -2.17
C LEU A 296 18.09 -21.34 -3.11
N PRO A 297 18.29 -20.68 -4.27
CA PRO A 297 17.18 -20.25 -5.13
C PRO A 297 16.38 -21.42 -5.69
N GLN A 298 17.02 -22.58 -5.95
CA GLN A 298 16.34 -23.76 -6.50
C GLN A 298 15.41 -24.40 -5.47
N GLU A 299 15.91 -24.56 -4.23
CA GLU A 299 15.12 -25.11 -3.12
C GLU A 299 13.93 -24.20 -2.79
N LEU A 300 14.16 -22.90 -2.76
CA LEU A 300 13.11 -21.91 -2.54
C LEU A 300 12.06 -21.93 -3.66
N ALA A 301 12.50 -22.02 -4.92
CA ALA A 301 11.59 -22.11 -6.07
C ALA A 301 10.74 -23.40 -6.04
N ASN A 302 11.34 -24.54 -5.67
CA ASN A 302 10.63 -25.81 -5.53
C ASN A 302 9.58 -25.76 -4.42
N LEU A 303 9.90 -25.09 -3.29
CA LEU A 303 8.96 -24.92 -2.18
C LEU A 303 7.79 -24.02 -2.61
N LYS A 304 8.07 -22.85 -3.21
CA LYS A 304 7.04 -21.94 -3.73
C LYS A 304 6.14 -22.57 -4.79
N ALA A 305 6.70 -23.39 -5.67
CA ALA A 305 5.90 -24.11 -6.67
C ALA A 305 4.89 -25.06 -6.02
N LYS A 306 5.26 -25.72 -4.92
CA LYS A 306 4.34 -26.58 -4.16
C LYS A 306 3.29 -25.78 -3.40
N GLU A 307 3.65 -24.63 -2.83
CA GLU A 307 2.69 -23.70 -2.21
C GLU A 307 1.68 -23.18 -3.22
N THR A 308 2.15 -22.81 -4.41
CA THR A 308 1.27 -22.39 -5.52
C THR A 308 0.33 -23.53 -5.92
N ARG A 309 0.85 -24.77 -6.07
CA ARG A 309 0.02 -25.93 -6.41
C ARG A 309 -1.04 -26.23 -5.35
N LEU A 310 -0.71 -26.06 -4.05
CA LEU A 310 -1.71 -26.17 -2.97
C LEU A 310 -2.82 -25.13 -3.08
N ALA A 311 -2.48 -23.90 -3.46
CA ALA A 311 -3.48 -22.85 -3.67
C ALA A 311 -4.37 -23.16 -4.89
N GLU A 312 -3.76 -23.70 -5.98
CA GLU A 312 -4.51 -24.16 -7.16
C GLU A 312 -5.47 -25.30 -6.80
N ILE A 313 -5.01 -26.29 -6.03
CA ILE A 313 -5.86 -27.41 -5.56
C ILE A 313 -7.06 -26.88 -4.78
N ALA A 314 -6.85 -25.90 -3.90
CA ALA A 314 -7.96 -25.30 -3.15
C ALA A 314 -8.97 -24.61 -4.08
N ALA A 315 -8.48 -23.90 -5.12
CA ALA A 315 -9.34 -23.26 -6.11
C ALA A 315 -10.07 -24.29 -6.99
N GLU A 316 -9.38 -25.37 -7.41
CA GLU A 316 -9.99 -26.46 -8.17
C GLU A 316 -11.08 -27.17 -7.36
N MET A 317 -10.83 -27.45 -6.07
CA MET A 317 -11.82 -28.02 -5.15
C MET A 317 -13.06 -27.12 -5.03
N GLN A 318 -12.86 -25.82 -4.89
CA GLN A 318 -13.94 -24.86 -4.83
C GLN A 318 -14.73 -24.81 -6.14
N SER A 319 -14.05 -24.84 -7.28
CA SER A 319 -14.67 -24.89 -8.60
C SER A 319 -15.52 -26.17 -8.80
N ILE A 320 -15.02 -27.34 -8.33
CA ILE A 320 -15.80 -28.58 -8.38
C ILE A 320 -17.07 -28.43 -7.56
N LEU A 321 -16.99 -27.84 -6.35
CA LEU A 321 -18.12 -27.62 -5.45
C LEU A 321 -19.17 -26.69 -6.07
N GLU A 322 -18.73 -25.61 -6.70
CA GLU A 322 -19.62 -24.64 -7.38
C GLU A 322 -20.34 -25.24 -8.59
N ASN A 323 -19.71 -26.21 -9.27
CA ASN A 323 -20.27 -26.93 -10.40
C ASN A 323 -21.19 -28.09 -9.99
N LEU A 324 -21.44 -28.33 -8.69
CA LEU A 324 -22.45 -29.28 -8.22
C LEU A 324 -23.84 -28.68 -8.36
N SER A 325 -24.79 -29.47 -8.87
CA SER A 325 -26.21 -29.11 -8.81
C SER A 325 -26.73 -29.13 -7.36
N GLU A 326 -27.86 -28.50 -7.11
CA GLU A 326 -28.48 -28.49 -5.77
C GLU A 326 -28.83 -29.92 -5.28
N GLU A 327 -29.13 -30.84 -6.19
CA GLU A 327 -29.36 -32.24 -5.89
C GLU A 327 -28.06 -32.95 -5.53
N GLU A 328 -26.96 -32.65 -6.23
CA GLU A 328 -25.63 -33.21 -5.95
C GLU A 328 -25.03 -32.68 -4.64
N LYS A 329 -25.30 -31.42 -4.30
CA LYS A 329 -24.89 -30.84 -3.01
C LYS A 329 -25.54 -31.51 -1.80
N ALA A 330 -26.66 -32.19 -1.98
CA ALA A 330 -27.29 -32.98 -0.92
C ALA A 330 -26.51 -34.25 -0.55
N CYS A 331 -25.40 -34.59 -1.25
CA CYS A 331 -24.59 -35.75 -0.95
C CYS A 331 -23.83 -35.59 0.39
N PRO A 332 -23.54 -36.69 1.11
CA PRO A 332 -22.86 -36.64 2.40
C PRO A 332 -21.44 -36.04 2.37
N ALA A 333 -20.85 -35.92 1.18
CA ALA A 333 -19.53 -35.34 1.00
C ALA A 333 -19.51 -33.80 1.01
N VAL A 334 -20.67 -33.13 1.00
CA VAL A 334 -20.83 -31.68 1.07
C VAL A 334 -21.39 -31.32 2.45
N ASN A 335 -20.97 -30.20 3.02
CA ASN A 335 -21.46 -29.73 4.31
C ASN A 335 -22.91 -29.18 4.19
N GLU A 336 -23.58 -29.03 5.34
CA GLU A 336 -24.98 -28.57 5.38
C GLU A 336 -25.21 -27.19 4.75
N GLU A 337 -24.18 -26.33 4.74
CA GLU A 337 -24.21 -25.00 4.15
C GLU A 337 -23.99 -25.01 2.62
N GLY A 338 -23.52 -26.13 2.06
CA GLY A 338 -23.27 -26.30 0.62
C GLY A 338 -22.04 -25.58 0.10
N ASP A 339 -21.18 -25.06 0.97
CA ASP A 339 -20.03 -24.22 0.67
C ASP A 339 -18.65 -24.90 0.89
N GLY A 340 -18.65 -26.18 1.30
CA GLY A 340 -17.42 -26.93 1.56
C GLY A 340 -17.59 -28.44 1.45
N PHE A 341 -16.50 -29.13 1.08
CA PHE A 341 -16.43 -30.57 1.14
C PHE A 341 -16.08 -31.09 2.55
N ILE A 342 -16.76 -32.16 2.97
CA ILE A 342 -16.38 -32.95 4.15
C ILE A 342 -15.38 -34.02 3.68
N ASN A 343 -14.08 -33.70 3.78
CA ASN A 343 -13.00 -34.51 3.23
C ASN A 343 -13.05 -36.00 3.64
N ALA A 344 -13.51 -36.30 4.84
CA ALA A 344 -13.63 -37.68 5.35
C ALA A 344 -14.79 -38.46 4.72
N GLU A 345 -15.80 -37.77 4.18
CA GLU A 345 -16.98 -38.39 3.59
C GLU A 345 -16.87 -38.59 2.07
N ILE A 346 -15.93 -37.91 1.37
CA ILE A 346 -15.72 -38.08 -0.07
C ILE A 346 -15.46 -39.55 -0.46
N PRO A 347 -14.57 -40.31 0.22
CA PRO A 347 -14.36 -41.73 -0.11
C PRO A 347 -15.61 -42.59 0.09
N LYS A 348 -16.47 -42.26 1.05
CA LYS A 348 -17.70 -43.02 1.32
C LYS A 348 -18.77 -42.71 0.25
N ALA A 349 -18.91 -41.44 -0.13
CA ALA A 349 -19.80 -41.07 -1.21
C ALA A 349 -19.36 -41.71 -2.55
N LEU A 350 -18.06 -41.72 -2.84
CA LEU A 350 -17.51 -42.46 -4.00
C LEU A 350 -17.76 -43.95 -3.94
N GLN A 351 -17.70 -44.57 -2.78
CA GLN A 351 -18.07 -46.00 -2.64
C GLN A 351 -19.53 -46.23 -3.05
N GLN A 352 -20.46 -45.36 -2.65
CA GLN A 352 -21.87 -45.47 -3.04
C GLN A 352 -22.07 -45.32 -4.56
N GLU A 353 -21.36 -44.37 -5.18
CA GLU A 353 -21.38 -44.20 -6.64
C GLU A 353 -20.82 -45.42 -7.37
N LEU A 354 -19.73 -45.99 -6.91
CA LEU A 354 -19.15 -47.23 -7.46
C LEU A 354 -20.10 -48.43 -7.33
N GLU A 355 -20.79 -48.57 -6.17
CA GLU A 355 -21.78 -49.61 -5.95
C GLU A 355 -22.99 -49.45 -6.89
N SER A 356 -23.41 -48.20 -7.14
CA SER A 356 -24.49 -47.87 -8.10
C SER A 356 -24.10 -48.26 -9.53
N ASP A 357 -22.81 -48.15 -9.89
CA ASP A 357 -22.27 -48.54 -11.20
C ASP A 357 -21.95 -50.06 -11.25
N GLY A 358 -22.34 -50.84 -10.24
CA GLY A 358 -22.16 -52.30 -10.21
C GLY A 358 -20.79 -52.78 -9.78
N VAL A 359 -19.94 -51.95 -9.24
CA VAL A 359 -18.61 -52.30 -8.73
C VAL A 359 -18.70 -52.72 -7.28
N ALA A 360 -18.62 -54.02 -6.99
CA ALA A 360 -18.64 -54.53 -5.61
C ALA A 360 -17.30 -54.34 -4.91
N ILE A 361 -17.28 -53.67 -3.77
CA ILE A 361 -16.07 -53.43 -2.96
C ILE A 361 -16.14 -54.24 -1.67
N ALA A 362 -15.30 -55.30 -1.62
CA ALA A 362 -15.28 -56.21 -0.48
C ALA A 362 -14.42 -55.74 0.71
N LYS A 363 -13.39 -54.92 0.47
CA LYS A 363 -12.45 -54.44 1.49
C LYS A 363 -12.08 -52.97 1.25
N LYS A 364 -11.87 -52.23 2.32
CA LYS A 364 -11.46 -50.81 2.29
C LYS A 364 -10.15 -50.58 1.49
N ALA A 365 -9.23 -51.55 1.47
CA ALA A 365 -8.00 -51.51 0.69
C ALA A 365 -8.23 -51.54 -0.82
N ASP A 366 -9.38 -52.09 -1.27
CA ASP A 366 -9.73 -52.21 -2.68
C ASP A 366 -10.45 -50.95 -3.20
N LEU A 367 -10.99 -50.13 -2.28
CA LEU A 367 -11.70 -48.89 -2.62
C LEU A 367 -10.79 -47.88 -3.38
N THR A 368 -9.60 -47.61 -2.89
CA THR A 368 -8.66 -46.71 -3.58
C THR A 368 -8.35 -47.17 -5.00
N LYS A 369 -8.09 -48.45 -5.17
CA LYS A 369 -7.83 -49.03 -6.48
C LYS A 369 -9.05 -48.99 -7.40
N ALA A 370 -10.25 -49.17 -6.85
CA ALA A 370 -11.49 -49.09 -7.59
C ALA A 370 -11.76 -47.64 -8.01
N ILE A 371 -11.57 -46.68 -7.11
CA ILE A 371 -11.70 -45.24 -7.43
C ILE A 371 -10.73 -44.83 -8.55
N ASP A 372 -9.47 -45.29 -8.53
CA ASP A 372 -8.47 -44.90 -9.52
C ASP A 372 -8.73 -45.52 -10.91
N LYS A 373 -9.34 -46.70 -10.97
CA LYS A 373 -9.55 -47.46 -12.21
C LYS A 373 -10.92 -47.22 -12.86
N HIS A 374 -11.92 -46.86 -12.07
CA HIS A 374 -13.25 -46.68 -12.61
C HIS A 374 -13.37 -45.34 -13.36
N ILE A 375 -14.04 -45.40 -14.51
CA ILE A 375 -14.30 -44.20 -15.33
C ILE A 375 -15.80 -43.90 -15.18
N PHE A 376 -16.10 -42.86 -14.42
CA PHE A 376 -17.46 -42.35 -14.31
C PHE A 376 -17.88 -41.60 -15.57
N ALA A 377 -19.19 -41.47 -15.80
CA ALA A 377 -19.71 -40.65 -16.88
C ALA A 377 -19.28 -39.19 -16.70
N GLU A 378 -18.96 -38.51 -17.79
CA GLU A 378 -18.62 -37.08 -17.77
C GLU A 378 -19.72 -36.28 -17.08
N GLU A 379 -19.33 -35.33 -16.24
CA GLU A 379 -20.19 -34.46 -15.45
C GLU A 379 -21.07 -35.14 -14.37
N SER A 380 -20.94 -36.47 -14.18
CA SER A 380 -21.62 -37.15 -13.08
C SER A 380 -21.08 -36.75 -11.71
N LEU A 381 -21.88 -36.93 -10.65
CA LEU A 381 -21.44 -36.75 -9.25
C LEU A 381 -20.18 -37.60 -8.96
N GLY A 382 -20.18 -38.85 -9.43
CA GLY A 382 -19.04 -39.77 -9.28
C GLY A 382 -17.75 -39.22 -9.91
N ALA A 383 -17.83 -38.63 -11.11
CA ALA A 383 -16.67 -38.03 -11.78
C ALA A 383 -16.14 -36.80 -10.99
N LYS A 384 -17.04 -35.92 -10.52
CA LYS A 384 -16.71 -34.74 -9.72
C LYS A 384 -16.09 -35.12 -8.38
N LEU A 385 -16.68 -36.07 -7.68
CA LEU A 385 -16.13 -36.60 -6.41
C LEU A 385 -14.80 -37.34 -6.61
N GLN A 386 -14.60 -38.04 -7.73
CA GLN A 386 -13.32 -38.67 -8.07
C GLN A 386 -12.23 -37.63 -8.29
N ALA A 387 -12.54 -36.52 -8.98
CA ALA A 387 -11.62 -35.40 -9.15
C ALA A 387 -11.26 -34.78 -7.78
N ALA A 388 -12.25 -34.49 -6.94
CA ALA A 388 -12.04 -33.99 -5.59
C ALA A 388 -11.19 -34.95 -4.72
N TYR A 389 -11.41 -36.26 -4.82
CA TYR A 389 -10.63 -37.26 -4.10
C TYR A 389 -9.15 -37.27 -4.52
N LYS A 390 -8.87 -37.19 -5.83
CA LYS A 390 -7.50 -37.10 -6.35
C LYS A 390 -6.79 -35.84 -5.89
N LEU A 391 -7.49 -34.70 -5.91
CA LEU A 391 -6.96 -33.43 -5.40
C LEU A 391 -6.64 -33.50 -3.91
N LEU A 392 -7.51 -34.12 -3.09
CA LEU A 392 -7.24 -34.34 -1.67
C LEU A 392 -6.02 -35.23 -1.41
N ALA A 393 -5.84 -36.27 -2.22
CA ALA A 393 -4.67 -37.15 -2.10
C ALA A 393 -3.38 -36.42 -2.46
N GLU A 394 -3.42 -35.59 -3.54
CA GLU A 394 -2.33 -34.72 -3.94
C GLU A 394 -2.02 -33.68 -2.86
N GLU A 395 -3.04 -33.00 -2.33
CA GLU A 395 -2.94 -32.02 -1.23
C GLU A 395 -2.22 -32.59 -0.01
N LYS A 396 -2.64 -33.79 0.42
CA LYS A 396 -2.05 -34.47 1.56
C LYS A 396 -0.56 -34.79 1.33
N THR A 397 -0.22 -35.23 0.15
CA THR A 397 1.17 -35.55 -0.23
C THR A 397 2.01 -34.29 -0.26
N LEU A 398 1.52 -33.23 -0.94
CA LEU A 398 2.19 -31.95 -1.03
C LEU A 398 2.40 -31.29 0.35
N LYS A 399 1.40 -31.36 1.24
CA LYS A 399 1.54 -30.84 2.61
C LYS A 399 2.63 -31.55 3.41
N ALA A 400 2.73 -32.88 3.26
CA ALA A 400 3.77 -33.66 3.92
C ALA A 400 5.16 -33.34 3.35
N GLU A 401 5.29 -33.25 2.02
CA GLU A 401 6.54 -32.87 1.35
C GLU A 401 6.95 -31.43 1.70
N LEU A 402 6.01 -30.49 1.68
CA LEU A 402 6.24 -29.08 2.01
C LEU A 402 6.76 -28.93 3.43
N LYS A 403 6.16 -29.64 4.40
CA LYS A 403 6.63 -29.64 5.78
C LYS A 403 8.08 -30.15 5.89
N THR A 404 8.42 -31.21 5.17
CA THR A 404 9.78 -31.78 5.19
C THR A 404 10.76 -30.85 4.52
N GLN A 405 10.43 -30.36 3.32
CA GLN A 405 11.31 -29.48 2.55
C GLN A 405 11.48 -28.10 3.20
N SER A 406 10.44 -27.55 3.85
CA SER A 406 10.55 -26.33 4.63
C SER A 406 11.54 -26.48 5.79
N ALA A 407 11.48 -27.60 6.52
CA ALA A 407 12.42 -27.90 7.60
C ALA A 407 13.87 -28.11 7.08
N GLU A 408 14.00 -28.80 5.93
CA GLU A 408 15.31 -28.96 5.27
C GLU A 408 15.88 -27.64 4.79
N LEU A 409 15.05 -26.79 4.12
CA LEU A 409 15.45 -25.47 3.66
C LEU A 409 15.88 -24.60 4.84
N HIS A 410 15.13 -24.64 5.94
CA HIS A 410 15.48 -23.91 7.16
C HIS A 410 16.85 -24.33 7.73
N SER A 411 17.11 -25.64 7.79
CA SER A 411 18.40 -26.18 8.25
C SER A 411 19.55 -25.83 7.30
N LYS A 412 19.32 -25.93 5.98
CA LYS A 412 20.30 -25.54 4.96
C LYS A 412 20.60 -24.04 5.01
N THR A 413 19.59 -23.21 5.27
CA THR A 413 19.77 -21.75 5.39
C THR A 413 20.66 -21.41 6.57
N LYS A 414 20.42 -22.04 7.73
CA LYS A 414 21.32 -21.90 8.90
C LYS A 414 22.75 -22.24 8.52
N ALA A 415 22.97 -23.43 7.98
CA ALA A 415 24.30 -23.87 7.58
C ALA A 415 24.95 -22.96 6.52
N ALA A 416 24.16 -22.43 5.59
CA ALA A 416 24.63 -21.47 4.60
C ALA A 416 25.11 -20.16 5.22
N ILE A 417 24.40 -19.62 6.21
CA ILE A 417 24.79 -18.40 6.93
C ILE A 417 26.12 -18.65 7.69
N GLU A 418 26.21 -19.75 8.42
CA GLU A 418 27.40 -20.11 9.21
C GLU A 418 28.64 -20.40 8.33
N ALA A 419 28.44 -20.79 7.06
CA ALA A 419 29.48 -21.10 6.10
C ALA A 419 29.91 -19.93 5.21
N LEU A 420 29.26 -18.74 5.31
CA LEU A 420 29.59 -17.57 4.50
C LEU A 420 31.06 -17.15 4.73
N ASP A 421 31.76 -16.82 3.65
CA ASP A 421 32.99 -16.05 3.77
C ASP A 421 32.69 -14.56 4.01
N ASP A 422 33.70 -13.77 4.28
CA ASP A 422 33.53 -12.35 4.61
C ASP A 422 33.03 -11.52 3.42
N ALA A 423 33.42 -11.89 2.20
CA ALA A 423 32.97 -11.18 0.99
C ALA A 423 31.50 -11.47 0.70
N GLU A 424 31.09 -12.72 0.82
CA GLU A 424 29.70 -13.17 0.67
C GLU A 424 28.78 -12.56 1.73
N ALA A 425 29.24 -12.50 2.98
CA ALA A 425 28.52 -11.89 4.10
C ALA A 425 28.26 -10.40 3.84
N LEU A 426 29.27 -9.66 3.39
CA LEU A 426 29.16 -8.24 3.04
C LEU A 426 28.27 -8.04 1.80
N ASP A 427 28.30 -8.93 0.82
CA ASP A 427 27.42 -8.83 -0.36
C ASP A 427 25.95 -9.00 0.03
N LEU A 428 25.65 -9.97 0.89
CA LEU A 428 24.29 -10.14 1.43
C LEU A 428 23.83 -8.94 2.28
N LEU A 429 24.75 -8.35 3.06
CA LEU A 429 24.45 -7.15 3.82
C LEU A 429 24.15 -5.95 2.92
N ARG A 430 24.90 -5.77 1.82
CA ARG A 430 24.59 -4.77 0.78
C ARG A 430 23.21 -5.01 0.18
N GLN A 431 22.89 -6.24 -0.14
CA GLN A 431 21.56 -6.58 -0.67
C GLN A 431 20.46 -6.25 0.36
N LYS A 432 20.67 -6.57 1.64
CA LYS A 432 19.72 -6.25 2.71
C LYS A 432 19.48 -4.74 2.85
N TRP A 433 20.51 -3.92 2.80
CA TRP A 433 20.42 -2.48 3.08
C TRP A 433 20.15 -1.65 1.81
N PHE A 434 20.88 -1.93 0.73
CA PHE A 434 20.90 -1.05 -0.46
C PHE A 434 19.74 -1.32 -1.40
N VAL A 435 19.37 -2.60 -1.59
CA VAL A 435 18.30 -2.91 -2.55
C VAL A 435 16.96 -2.31 -2.13
N PRO A 436 16.50 -2.45 -0.88
CA PRO A 436 15.25 -1.81 -0.45
C PRO A 436 15.33 -0.27 -0.49
N LEU A 437 16.46 0.31 -0.09
CA LEU A 437 16.63 1.76 -0.07
C LEU A 437 16.65 2.34 -1.50
N ASN A 438 17.40 1.74 -2.41
CA ASN A 438 17.40 2.13 -3.82
C ASN A 438 16.00 1.97 -4.44
N ALA A 439 15.34 0.85 -4.19
CA ALA A 439 13.98 0.63 -4.67
C ALA A 439 12.99 1.67 -4.14
N ALA A 440 13.09 2.04 -2.86
CA ALA A 440 12.26 3.06 -2.25
C ALA A 440 12.49 4.45 -2.89
N MET A 441 13.75 4.81 -3.17
CA MET A 441 14.09 6.06 -3.87
C MET A 441 13.59 6.04 -5.32
N CYS A 442 13.82 4.96 -6.06
CA CYS A 442 13.37 4.82 -7.46
C CYS A 442 11.84 4.92 -7.62
N ARG A 443 11.06 4.58 -6.59
CA ARG A 443 9.60 4.72 -6.60
C ARG A 443 9.10 6.14 -6.36
N LEU A 444 9.94 7.09 -5.95
CA LEU A 444 9.51 8.47 -5.70
C LEU A 444 8.89 9.14 -6.93
N PRO A 445 9.50 9.12 -8.13
CA PRO A 445 8.89 9.67 -9.33
C PRO A 445 7.59 8.97 -9.73
N GLU A 446 7.53 7.64 -9.59
CA GLU A 446 6.34 6.84 -9.90
C GLU A 446 5.16 7.21 -9.01
N ASN A 447 5.41 7.33 -7.69
CA ASN A 447 4.39 7.71 -6.72
C ASN A 447 3.88 9.15 -6.96
N MET A 448 4.79 10.07 -7.27
CA MET A 448 4.45 11.45 -7.62
C MET A 448 3.57 11.49 -8.87
N LEU A 449 3.94 10.77 -9.93
CA LEU A 449 3.15 10.67 -11.17
C LEU A 449 1.80 10.01 -10.94
N ALA A 450 1.73 8.97 -10.09
CA ALA A 450 0.47 8.32 -9.73
C ALA A 450 -0.47 9.29 -9.01
N GLN A 451 0.03 10.07 -8.05
CA GLN A 451 -0.74 11.09 -7.35
C GLN A 451 -1.21 12.21 -8.30
N PHE A 452 -0.34 12.65 -9.21
CA PHE A 452 -0.70 13.63 -10.22
C PHE A 452 -1.80 13.11 -11.14
N SER A 453 -1.64 11.89 -11.67
CA SER A 453 -2.64 11.22 -12.49
C SER A 453 -3.99 11.11 -11.77
N GLN A 454 -3.99 10.71 -10.49
CA GLN A 454 -5.21 10.61 -9.70
C GLN A 454 -5.92 11.96 -9.52
N LYS A 455 -5.18 13.01 -9.20
CA LYS A 455 -5.74 14.37 -9.06
C LYS A 455 -6.30 14.89 -10.38
N LEU A 456 -5.60 14.62 -11.47
CA LEU A 456 -6.02 15.06 -12.81
C LEU A 456 -7.27 14.29 -13.28
N THR A 457 -7.32 12.98 -13.03
CA THR A 457 -8.51 12.16 -13.31
C THR A 457 -9.70 12.65 -12.49
N ALA A 458 -9.53 12.91 -11.19
CA ALA A 458 -10.60 13.44 -10.35
C ALA A 458 -11.12 14.80 -10.85
N LEU A 459 -10.25 15.67 -11.39
CA LEU A 459 -10.67 16.91 -12.03
C LEU A 459 -11.46 16.67 -13.33
N CYS A 460 -11.07 15.68 -14.13
CA CYS A 460 -11.82 15.31 -15.34
C CYS A 460 -13.19 14.73 -14.98
N ASP A 461 -13.25 13.83 -14.02
CA ASP A 461 -14.48 13.17 -13.56
C ASP A 461 -15.47 14.18 -12.96
N LYS A 462 -14.96 15.23 -12.31
CA LYS A 462 -15.75 16.32 -11.75
C LYS A 462 -16.71 16.95 -12.78
N TYR A 463 -16.30 17.06 -14.04
CA TYR A 463 -17.05 17.67 -15.12
C TYR A 463 -17.47 16.69 -16.22
N ALA A 464 -17.34 15.38 -16.00
CA ALA A 464 -17.69 14.35 -16.98
C ALA A 464 -19.21 14.26 -17.17
N ASP A 465 -19.96 14.25 -16.07
CA ASP A 465 -21.42 14.24 -16.09
C ASP A 465 -21.97 15.65 -16.07
N THR A 466 -22.44 16.14 -17.22
CA THR A 466 -23.03 17.47 -17.33
C THR A 466 -24.53 17.43 -17.04
N TYR A 467 -25.09 18.55 -16.57
CA TYR A 467 -26.52 18.71 -16.40
C TYR A 467 -27.28 18.45 -17.71
N GLN A 468 -26.75 18.91 -18.84
CA GLN A 468 -27.33 18.66 -20.16
C GLN A 468 -27.39 17.17 -20.46
N HIS A 469 -26.30 16.44 -20.29
CA HIS A 469 -26.24 14.99 -20.53
C HIS A 469 -27.19 14.20 -19.61
N ILE A 470 -27.21 14.57 -18.32
CA ILE A 470 -28.13 13.96 -17.35
C ILE A 470 -29.60 14.25 -17.74
N SER A 471 -29.91 15.45 -18.21
CA SER A 471 -31.24 15.84 -18.67
C SER A 471 -31.68 15.05 -19.92
N GLU A 472 -30.79 14.89 -20.90
CA GLU A 472 -30.99 14.08 -22.08
C GLU A 472 -31.26 12.60 -21.73
N ARG A 473 -30.39 12.00 -20.91
CA ARG A 473 -30.57 10.62 -20.42
C ARG A 473 -31.85 10.44 -19.63
N LYS A 474 -32.25 11.42 -18.85
CA LYS A 474 -33.54 11.41 -18.14
C LYS A 474 -34.70 11.38 -19.14
N GLN A 475 -34.65 12.19 -20.19
CA GLN A 475 -35.69 12.22 -21.23
C GLN A 475 -35.76 10.89 -21.99
N GLU A 476 -34.59 10.34 -22.38
CA GLU A 476 -34.52 9.04 -23.06
C GLU A 476 -35.07 7.91 -22.18
N SER A 477 -34.67 7.87 -20.89
CA SER A 477 -35.17 6.87 -19.95
C SER A 477 -36.69 7.00 -19.71
N SER A 478 -37.17 8.24 -19.59
CA SER A 478 -38.62 8.50 -19.45
C SER A 478 -39.40 8.07 -20.69
N ALA A 479 -38.87 8.33 -21.89
CA ALA A 479 -39.47 7.90 -23.14
C ALA A 479 -39.48 6.37 -23.29
N ALA A 480 -38.37 5.71 -22.97
CA ALA A 480 -38.27 4.25 -22.98
C ALA A 480 -39.23 3.60 -21.99
N LEU A 481 -39.35 4.14 -20.77
CA LEU A 481 -40.31 3.67 -19.78
C LEU A 481 -41.78 3.84 -20.29
N ALA A 482 -42.10 5.00 -20.87
CA ALA A 482 -43.42 5.24 -21.45
C ALA A 482 -43.76 4.26 -22.58
N GLN A 483 -42.75 3.88 -23.39
CA GLN A 483 -42.91 2.87 -24.44
C GLN A 483 -43.14 1.45 -23.87
N MET A 484 -42.36 1.06 -22.84
CA MET A 484 -42.56 -0.23 -22.17
C MET A 484 -43.97 -0.35 -21.55
N MET A 485 -44.55 0.76 -21.12
CA MET A 485 -45.87 0.79 -20.54
C MET A 485 -46.96 0.54 -21.60
N ASP A 486 -46.70 0.70 -22.92
CA ASP A 486 -47.64 0.34 -24.00
C ASP A 486 -47.90 -1.18 -24.09
N GLU A 487 -46.98 -2.00 -23.57
CA GLU A 487 -47.09 -3.46 -23.54
C GLU A 487 -47.88 -3.99 -22.33
N LEU A 488 -48.19 -3.14 -21.36
CA LEU A 488 -48.93 -3.53 -20.15
C LEU A 488 -50.39 -3.76 -20.44
N THR A 489 -50.93 -4.83 -19.90
CA THR A 489 -52.34 -5.19 -19.97
C THR A 489 -52.99 -5.07 -18.60
N GLY A 490 -54.26 -4.63 -18.55
CA GLY A 490 -54.96 -4.46 -17.27
C GLY A 490 -56.45 -4.18 -17.48
N SER A 491 -57.15 -3.88 -16.37
CA SER A 491 -58.53 -3.41 -16.44
C SER A 491 -58.64 -2.04 -17.12
N GLU A 492 -59.85 -1.63 -17.50
CA GLU A 492 -60.10 -0.31 -18.12
C GLU A 492 -59.56 0.85 -17.23
N PHE A 493 -59.69 0.73 -15.91
CA PHE A 493 -59.20 1.72 -14.96
C PHE A 493 -57.67 1.70 -14.85
N ASP A 494 -57.03 0.51 -14.91
CA ASP A 494 -55.59 0.37 -14.92
C ASP A 494 -55.00 1.01 -16.19
N LEU A 495 -55.58 0.77 -17.34
CA LEU A 495 -55.17 1.37 -18.62
C LEU A 495 -55.32 2.91 -18.62
N GLN A 496 -56.36 3.46 -17.99
CA GLN A 496 -56.49 4.90 -17.81
C GLN A 496 -55.39 5.45 -16.88
N GLY A 497 -55.05 4.73 -15.81
CA GLY A 497 -53.95 5.08 -14.92
C GLY A 497 -52.59 5.06 -15.62
N ILE A 498 -52.34 4.01 -16.41
CA ILE A 498 -51.11 3.88 -17.23
C ILE A 498 -51.01 5.04 -18.24
N ALA A 499 -52.08 5.37 -18.95
CA ALA A 499 -52.10 6.47 -19.92
C ALA A 499 -51.82 7.83 -19.24
N ALA A 500 -52.40 8.07 -18.06
CA ALA A 500 -52.14 9.27 -17.28
C ALA A 500 -50.65 9.35 -16.83
N TRP A 501 -50.07 8.23 -16.40
CA TRP A 501 -48.66 8.18 -16.03
C TRP A 501 -47.71 8.37 -17.20
N GLN A 502 -48.02 7.74 -18.36
CA GLN A 502 -47.27 7.99 -19.60
C GLN A 502 -47.26 9.47 -20.01
N ALA A 503 -48.42 10.15 -19.84
CA ALA A 503 -48.50 11.59 -20.11
C ALA A 503 -47.54 12.41 -19.22
N ILE A 504 -47.39 12.04 -17.95
CA ILE A 504 -46.44 12.67 -17.02
C ILE A 504 -44.98 12.38 -17.43
N LEU A 505 -44.68 11.17 -17.91
CA LEU A 505 -43.31 10.80 -18.34
C LEU A 505 -42.92 11.48 -19.67
N LYS A 506 -43.87 11.81 -20.50
CA LYS A 506 -43.63 12.51 -21.78
C LYS A 506 -43.52 14.03 -21.65
N GLY A 507 -43.83 14.62 -20.47
CA GLY A 507 -43.68 16.02 -20.12
C GLY A 507 -44.89 16.84 -20.46
#